data_4d48fd53c91a262b898b8a80417f73c8
#
_entry.id   4d48fd53c91a262b898b8a80417f73c8
#
_cell.length_a   1.000
_cell.length_b   1.000
_cell.length_c   1.000
_cell.angle_alpha   90.00
_cell.angle_beta   90.00
_cell.angle_gamma   90.00
#
_symmetry.space_group_name_H-M   'P 1'
#
loop_
_entity.id
_entity.type
_entity.pdbx_description
1 polymer ?
#
loop_
_entity_poly.entity_id
_entity_poly.type
_entity_poly.pdbx_seq_one_letter_code
_entity_poly.pdbx_strand_id
1 'polypeptide(L)'
;LLYQNSPETLRFIMVDPKRVELTLYNGIPHLLTPVITDPAKTVAALKWTISEMERRFDALAAAGNRDIASYNLTHKEKMPYIVFVVDELADLMAMAASEVEAGIIRIAQMARAVGIHLVVATQRPSVDVITGLMKANIPARIAFSVASSIDSRTILDSPGAEKLLGRGDMLFLTADLSKPLRIQGAFVSEEEMKRVVAHIKSDTAPQYDESIVAKSGSIGGTSSMFGGGSDDRDDLFNEARSIVIESGKASASLLQRRLKVGYARAARLLDEMEEAGIVGPADGAKPREVFTDHLMPEPENEMPISEQRMGVGDRKSTRLNSSHVSE
;
A
#
# COMPACT_ATOMS: atom_id res chain seq x y z
N LEU A 1 14.75 18.32 -4.90
CA LEU A 1 13.41 18.22 -4.29
C LEU A 1 13.44 18.66 -2.83
N LEU A 2 14.28 18.06 -1.98
CA LEU A 2 14.37 18.37 -0.54
C LEU A 2 14.72 19.84 -0.22
N TYR A 3 15.44 20.52 -1.11
CA TYR A 3 15.77 21.95 -0.94
C TYR A 3 14.58 22.90 -1.05
N GLN A 4 13.54 22.51 -1.77
CA GLN A 4 12.46 23.41 -2.15
C GLN A 4 11.10 23.03 -1.55
N ASN A 5 11.03 21.90 -0.88
CA ASN A 5 9.75 21.37 -0.41
C ASN A 5 9.86 20.94 1.05
N SER A 6 8.86 21.33 1.83
CA SER A 6 8.70 20.89 3.20
C SER A 6 8.03 19.49 3.26
N PRO A 7 8.12 18.79 4.40
CA PRO A 7 7.45 17.51 4.59
C PRO A 7 5.92 17.59 4.53
N GLU A 8 5.35 18.78 4.62
CA GLU A 8 3.90 19.01 4.45
C GLU A 8 3.48 18.97 2.98
N THR A 9 4.40 19.26 2.06
CA THR A 9 4.13 19.33 0.62
C THR A 9 4.70 18.16 -0.16
N LEU A 10 5.74 17.50 0.36
CA LEU A 10 6.44 16.40 -0.31
C LEU A 10 6.85 15.32 0.69
N ARG A 11 6.49 14.09 0.38
CA ARG A 11 6.84 12.91 1.17
C ARG A 11 7.56 11.88 0.29
N PHE A 12 8.33 11.01 0.93
CA PHE A 12 9.07 9.95 0.24
C PHE A 12 8.81 8.57 0.83
N ILE A 13 8.78 7.57 -0.04
CA ILE A 13 9.03 6.17 0.27
C ILE A 13 10.28 5.78 -0.49
N MET A 14 11.31 5.32 0.20
CA MET A 14 12.59 4.97 -0.39
C MET A 14 12.90 3.49 -0.16
N VAL A 15 13.36 2.83 -1.22
CA VAL A 15 13.71 1.40 -1.23
C VAL A 15 15.17 1.25 -1.63
N ASP A 16 15.97 0.64 -0.76
CA ASP A 16 17.40 0.39 -0.94
C ASP A 16 17.74 -1.03 -0.48
N PRO A 17 17.59 -2.03 -1.35
CA PRO A 17 17.83 -3.44 -0.99
C PRO A 17 19.30 -3.69 -0.57
N LYS A 18 20.24 -2.91 -1.09
CA LYS A 18 21.67 -3.04 -0.81
C LYS A 18 22.11 -2.32 0.46
N ARG A 19 21.30 -1.41 1.01
CA ARG A 19 21.60 -0.60 2.21
C ARG A 19 22.83 0.31 2.05
N VAL A 20 23.05 0.84 0.86
CA VAL A 20 24.26 1.63 0.55
C VAL A 20 23.94 3.09 0.28
N GLU A 21 22.99 3.35 -0.63
CA GLU A 21 22.81 4.69 -1.21
C GLU A 21 21.77 5.52 -0.47
N LEU A 22 20.61 4.95 -0.14
CA LEU A 22 19.48 5.72 0.39
C LEU A 22 19.35 5.67 1.92
N THR A 23 20.01 4.75 2.59
CA THR A 23 19.93 4.62 4.07
C THR A 23 20.42 5.84 4.82
N LEU A 24 21.27 6.66 4.21
CA LEU A 24 21.72 7.93 4.80
C LEU A 24 20.57 8.93 5.02
N TYR A 25 19.48 8.83 4.24
CA TYR A 25 18.30 9.67 4.37
C TYR A 25 17.39 9.29 5.55
N ASN A 26 17.62 8.16 6.22
CA ASN A 26 16.85 7.78 7.41
C ASN A 26 16.86 8.91 8.44
N GLY A 27 15.69 9.21 8.96
CA GLY A 27 15.50 10.27 9.96
C GLY A 27 15.14 11.65 9.40
N ILE A 28 15.04 11.85 8.08
CA ILE A 28 14.49 13.10 7.55
C ILE A 28 12.95 13.11 7.71
N PRO A 29 12.34 14.27 8.01
CA PRO A 29 10.90 14.36 8.25
C PRO A 29 10.03 14.07 7.00
N HIS A 30 10.62 14.08 5.83
CA HIS A 30 9.94 13.79 4.56
C HIS A 30 9.64 12.29 4.36
N LEU A 31 10.32 11.39 5.06
CA LEU A 31 10.08 9.95 4.93
C LEU A 31 8.75 9.55 5.58
N LEU A 32 7.95 8.76 4.85
CA LEU A 32 6.74 8.13 5.36
C LEU A 32 7.05 6.86 6.17
N THR A 33 8.15 6.19 5.87
CA THR A 33 8.65 5.00 6.56
C THR A 33 10.18 5.03 6.55
N PRO A 34 10.89 4.37 7.47
CA PRO A 34 12.32 4.15 7.32
C PRO A 34 12.64 3.58 5.94
N VAL A 35 13.83 3.87 5.41
CA VAL A 35 14.25 3.31 4.11
C VAL A 35 14.08 1.79 4.11
N ILE A 36 13.31 1.29 3.16
CA ILE A 36 12.93 -0.13 3.07
C ILE A 36 14.10 -0.90 2.46
N THR A 37 14.57 -1.91 3.18
CA THR A 37 15.70 -2.74 2.76
C THR A 37 15.31 -4.20 2.53
N ASP A 38 14.06 -4.56 2.82
CA ASP A 38 13.49 -5.89 2.69
C ASP A 38 12.56 -5.94 1.47
N PRO A 39 12.77 -6.86 0.53
CA PRO A 39 11.92 -6.98 -0.66
C PRO A 39 10.46 -7.29 -0.35
N ALA A 40 10.16 -8.10 0.69
CA ALA A 40 8.79 -8.38 1.06
C ALA A 40 8.07 -7.11 1.56
N LYS A 41 8.77 -6.27 2.33
CA LYS A 41 8.27 -4.95 2.75
C LYS A 41 8.12 -3.99 1.56
N THR A 42 8.95 -4.13 0.52
CA THR A 42 8.82 -3.34 -0.71
C THR A 42 7.53 -3.66 -1.45
N VAL A 43 7.18 -4.95 -1.56
CA VAL A 43 5.89 -5.37 -2.16
C VAL A 43 4.73 -4.82 -1.34
N ALA A 44 4.80 -4.86 0.00
CA ALA A 44 3.79 -4.27 0.87
C ALA A 44 3.66 -2.75 0.64
N ALA A 45 4.78 -2.02 0.55
CA ALA A 45 4.80 -0.59 0.27
C ALA A 45 4.23 -0.23 -1.12
N LEU A 46 4.47 -1.05 -2.15
CA LEU A 46 3.85 -0.87 -3.47
C LEU A 46 2.32 -1.05 -3.38
N LYS A 47 1.84 -2.07 -2.67
CA LYS A 47 0.40 -2.29 -2.45
C LYS A 47 -0.23 -1.14 -1.67
N TRP A 48 0.42 -0.69 -0.60
CA TRP A 48 -0.02 0.48 0.15
C TRP A 48 -0.09 1.73 -0.75
N THR A 49 0.91 1.95 -1.61
CA THR A 49 0.93 3.08 -2.53
C THR A 49 -0.23 3.05 -3.53
N ILE A 50 -0.61 1.86 -4.00
CA ILE A 50 -1.79 1.67 -4.85
C ILE A 50 -3.07 1.98 -4.07
N SER A 51 -3.22 1.50 -2.84
CA SER A 51 -4.39 1.81 -2.01
C SER A 51 -4.48 3.31 -1.69
N GLU A 52 -3.35 3.96 -1.40
CA GLU A 52 -3.29 5.42 -1.20
C GLU A 52 -3.66 6.18 -2.48
N MET A 53 -3.24 5.70 -3.64
CA MET A 53 -3.64 6.24 -4.93
C MET A 53 -5.17 6.19 -5.10
N GLU A 54 -5.78 5.05 -4.82
CA GLU A 54 -7.24 4.84 -4.91
C GLU A 54 -7.98 5.73 -3.91
N ARG A 55 -7.54 5.77 -2.65
CA ARG A 55 -8.08 6.68 -1.63
C ARG A 55 -8.04 8.15 -2.07
N ARG A 56 -6.96 8.57 -2.73
CA ARG A 56 -6.82 9.93 -3.25
C ARG A 56 -7.76 10.19 -4.41
N PHE A 57 -7.98 9.24 -5.31
CA PHE A 57 -8.99 9.38 -6.38
C PHE A 57 -10.37 9.59 -5.80
N ASP A 58 -10.77 8.82 -4.79
CA ASP A 58 -12.07 8.97 -4.13
C ASP A 58 -12.20 10.35 -3.46
N ALA A 59 -11.16 10.82 -2.79
CA ALA A 59 -11.13 12.15 -2.16
C ALA A 59 -11.22 13.28 -3.20
N LEU A 60 -10.52 13.17 -4.32
CA LEU A 60 -10.61 14.15 -5.43
C LEU A 60 -12.00 14.16 -6.05
N ALA A 61 -12.59 13.00 -6.28
CA ALA A 61 -13.93 12.85 -6.83
C ALA A 61 -14.99 13.46 -5.90
N ALA A 62 -14.92 13.15 -4.59
CA ALA A 62 -15.81 13.71 -3.59
C ALA A 62 -15.71 15.26 -3.49
N ALA A 63 -14.51 15.80 -3.71
CA ALA A 63 -14.24 17.24 -3.71
C ALA A 63 -14.53 17.93 -5.05
N GLY A 64 -14.89 17.18 -6.11
CA GLY A 64 -15.11 17.71 -7.46
C GLY A 64 -13.83 18.23 -8.14
N ASN A 65 -12.66 17.74 -7.71
CA ASN A 65 -11.37 18.12 -8.27
C ASN A 65 -10.85 17.02 -9.21
N ARG A 66 -10.20 17.41 -10.31
CA ARG A 66 -9.64 16.47 -11.31
C ARG A 66 -8.23 15.99 -10.97
N ASP A 67 -7.49 16.76 -10.18
CA ASP A 67 -6.09 16.49 -9.84
C ASP A 67 -5.70 17.11 -8.49
N ILE A 68 -4.57 16.65 -7.93
CA ILE A 68 -4.04 17.11 -6.65
C ILE A 68 -3.72 18.61 -6.63
N ALA A 69 -3.32 19.19 -7.78
CA ALA A 69 -2.98 20.61 -7.84
C ALA A 69 -4.24 21.46 -7.64
N SER A 70 -5.34 21.14 -8.33
CA SER A 70 -6.62 21.81 -8.14
C SER A 70 -7.20 21.61 -6.73
N TYR A 71 -7.05 20.40 -6.16
CA TYR A 71 -7.44 20.14 -4.78
C TYR A 71 -6.66 21.02 -3.80
N ASN A 72 -5.35 21.06 -3.93
CA ASN A 72 -4.45 21.82 -3.03
C ASN A 72 -4.63 23.34 -3.16
N LEU A 73 -5.21 23.84 -4.25
CA LEU A 73 -5.56 25.26 -4.38
C LEU A 73 -6.84 25.62 -3.62
N THR A 74 -7.80 24.69 -3.51
CA THR A 74 -9.14 24.93 -2.98
C THR A 74 -9.33 24.52 -1.53
N HIS A 75 -8.49 23.61 -1.02
CA HIS A 75 -8.62 23.06 0.33
C HIS A 75 -7.54 23.59 1.28
N LYS A 76 -7.91 23.76 2.55
CA LYS A 76 -6.98 24.17 3.62
C LYS A 76 -6.00 23.05 3.96
N GLU A 77 -6.52 21.84 4.12
CA GLU A 77 -5.71 20.64 4.30
C GLU A 77 -5.23 20.16 2.94
N LYS A 78 -3.93 20.29 2.72
CA LYS A 78 -3.30 19.92 1.46
C LYS A 78 -2.86 18.46 1.48
N MET A 79 -2.98 17.80 0.34
CA MET A 79 -2.37 16.49 0.13
C MET A 79 -0.90 16.68 -0.28
N PRO A 80 0.07 16.07 0.43
CA PRO A 80 1.46 16.09 -0.02
C PRO A 80 1.64 15.26 -1.28
N TYR A 81 2.55 15.67 -2.16
CA TYR A 81 3.05 14.80 -3.21
C TYR A 81 3.85 13.65 -2.59
N ILE A 82 3.80 12.47 -3.19
CA ILE A 82 4.58 11.31 -2.78
C ILE A 82 5.52 10.91 -3.91
N VAL A 83 6.81 10.73 -3.59
CA VAL A 83 7.80 10.17 -4.52
C VAL A 83 8.24 8.81 -3.96
N PHE A 84 7.93 7.76 -4.73
CA PHE A 84 8.39 6.40 -4.45
C PHE A 84 9.69 6.17 -5.20
N VAL A 85 10.77 5.92 -4.49
CA VAL A 85 12.13 5.79 -5.04
C VAL A 85 12.63 4.36 -4.86
N VAL A 86 13.09 3.75 -5.95
CA VAL A 86 13.75 2.43 -5.95
C VAL A 86 15.18 2.60 -6.46
N ASP A 87 16.14 2.28 -5.63
CA ASP A 87 17.58 2.39 -5.96
C ASP A 87 18.04 1.29 -6.93
N GLU A 88 17.67 0.05 -6.68
CA GLU A 88 18.04 -1.08 -7.51
C GLU A 88 16.86 -2.00 -7.83
N LEU A 89 16.25 -1.77 -9.00
CA LEU A 89 15.12 -2.56 -9.46
C LEU A 89 15.47 -4.03 -9.70
N ALA A 90 16.69 -4.33 -10.18
CA ALA A 90 17.09 -5.69 -10.51
C ALA A 90 16.99 -6.64 -9.30
N ASP A 91 17.32 -6.17 -8.11
CA ASP A 91 17.26 -7.00 -6.90
C ASP A 91 15.81 -7.33 -6.50
N LEU A 92 14.87 -6.42 -6.75
CA LEU A 92 13.44 -6.65 -6.52
C LEU A 92 12.85 -7.60 -7.57
N MET A 93 13.22 -7.41 -8.84
CA MET A 93 12.79 -8.28 -9.95
C MET A 93 13.29 -9.72 -9.79
N ALA A 94 14.47 -9.92 -9.21
CA ALA A 94 15.00 -11.26 -8.93
C ALA A 94 14.17 -12.02 -7.87
N MET A 95 13.46 -11.33 -6.99
CA MET A 95 12.74 -11.95 -5.86
C MET A 95 11.23 -12.00 -6.06
N ALA A 96 10.63 -10.99 -6.66
CA ALA A 96 9.18 -10.84 -6.77
C ALA A 96 8.80 -10.12 -8.07
N ALA A 97 9.29 -10.60 -9.22
CA ALA A 97 9.17 -9.92 -10.51
C ALA A 97 7.71 -9.54 -10.85
N SER A 98 6.79 -10.48 -10.71
CA SER A 98 5.39 -10.30 -11.11
C SER A 98 4.69 -9.21 -10.29
N GLU A 99 4.85 -9.23 -8.96
CA GLU A 99 4.21 -8.27 -8.05
C GLU A 99 4.84 -6.87 -8.20
N VAL A 100 6.16 -6.81 -8.33
CA VAL A 100 6.91 -5.55 -8.49
C VAL A 100 6.57 -4.89 -9.82
N GLU A 101 6.61 -5.65 -10.92
CA GLU A 101 6.26 -5.14 -12.25
C GLU A 101 4.82 -4.63 -12.29
N ALA A 102 3.86 -5.46 -11.83
CA ALA A 102 2.45 -5.08 -11.81
C ALA A 102 2.20 -3.82 -10.96
N GLY A 103 2.82 -3.71 -9.78
CA GLY A 103 2.72 -2.56 -8.91
C GLY A 103 3.26 -1.28 -9.53
N ILE A 104 4.47 -1.34 -10.12
CA ILE A 104 5.10 -0.21 -10.81
C ILE A 104 4.23 0.25 -12.00
N ILE A 105 3.76 -0.68 -12.84
CA ILE A 105 2.92 -0.35 -14.00
C ILE A 105 1.62 0.32 -13.54
N ARG A 106 0.93 -0.23 -12.54
CA ARG A 106 -0.33 0.33 -12.02
C ARG A 106 -0.15 1.77 -11.54
N ILE A 107 0.89 2.04 -10.77
CA ILE A 107 1.21 3.38 -10.28
C ILE A 107 1.58 4.30 -11.46
N ALA A 108 2.45 3.86 -12.38
CA ALA A 108 2.88 4.66 -13.51
C ALA A 108 1.71 5.09 -14.43
N GLN A 109 0.71 4.22 -14.60
CA GLN A 109 -0.47 4.49 -15.43
C GLN A 109 -1.43 5.50 -14.82
N MET A 110 -1.62 5.50 -13.52
CA MET A 110 -2.75 6.20 -12.89
C MET A 110 -2.34 7.27 -11.89
N ALA A 111 -1.21 7.15 -11.22
CA ALA A 111 -0.94 7.92 -10.02
C ALA A 111 -0.59 9.41 -10.25
N ARG A 112 -0.34 9.83 -11.50
CA ARG A 112 0.05 11.21 -11.82
C ARG A 112 -0.97 12.25 -11.34
N ALA A 113 -2.25 12.01 -11.56
CA ALA A 113 -3.30 12.95 -11.20
C ALA A 113 -3.44 13.14 -9.69
N VAL A 114 -3.11 12.10 -8.91
CA VAL A 114 -3.18 12.11 -7.44
C VAL A 114 -1.84 12.47 -6.77
N GLY A 115 -0.83 12.89 -7.57
CA GLY A 115 0.44 13.39 -7.06
C GLY A 115 1.37 12.33 -6.50
N ILE A 116 1.31 11.11 -7.00
CA ILE A 116 2.25 10.04 -6.66
C ILE A 116 3.15 9.80 -7.87
N HIS A 117 4.46 9.83 -7.66
CA HIS A 117 5.48 9.71 -8.69
C HIS A 117 6.46 8.60 -8.39
N LEU A 118 6.97 7.96 -9.44
CA LEU A 118 7.98 6.90 -9.35
C LEU A 118 9.33 7.42 -9.83
N VAL A 119 10.38 7.06 -9.11
CA VAL A 119 11.78 7.12 -9.55
C VAL A 119 12.35 5.71 -9.39
N VAL A 120 12.63 5.06 -10.50
CA VAL A 120 13.11 3.67 -10.51
C VAL A 120 14.47 3.63 -11.17
N ALA A 121 15.47 3.14 -10.44
CA ALA A 121 16.84 3.04 -10.92
C ALA A 121 17.32 1.58 -10.95
N THR A 122 18.32 1.30 -11.75
CA THR A 122 19.02 0.01 -11.77
C THR A 122 20.43 0.18 -12.32
N GLN A 123 21.38 -0.56 -11.77
CA GLN A 123 22.73 -0.71 -12.27
C GLN A 123 22.86 -1.88 -13.27
N ARG A 124 21.77 -2.64 -13.50
CA ARG A 124 21.71 -3.81 -14.38
C ARG A 124 20.65 -3.62 -15.47
N PRO A 125 20.98 -2.87 -16.55
CA PRO A 125 20.02 -2.58 -17.61
C PRO A 125 19.84 -3.79 -18.54
N SER A 126 19.11 -4.81 -18.07
CA SER A 126 18.70 -5.96 -18.88
C SER A 126 17.21 -5.88 -19.23
N VAL A 127 16.79 -6.62 -20.25
CA VAL A 127 15.39 -6.68 -20.69
C VAL A 127 14.47 -7.34 -19.65
N ASP A 128 15.02 -8.20 -18.79
CA ASP A 128 14.29 -8.84 -17.68
C ASP A 128 14.04 -7.88 -16.51
N VAL A 129 14.81 -6.82 -16.40
CA VAL A 129 14.70 -5.78 -15.39
C VAL A 129 13.89 -4.60 -15.91
N ILE A 130 14.25 -4.08 -17.09
CA ILE A 130 13.56 -2.97 -17.76
C ILE A 130 12.69 -3.55 -18.86
N THR A 131 11.50 -3.99 -18.48
CA THR A 131 10.59 -4.70 -19.39
C THR A 131 9.95 -3.75 -20.40
N GLY A 132 9.44 -4.33 -21.49
CA GLY A 132 8.69 -3.56 -22.49
C GLY A 132 7.45 -2.87 -21.92
N LEU A 133 6.78 -3.49 -20.94
CA LEU A 133 5.61 -2.92 -20.27
C LEU A 133 5.99 -1.72 -19.39
N MET A 134 7.10 -1.79 -18.66
CA MET A 134 7.61 -0.64 -17.91
C MET A 134 7.96 0.52 -18.85
N LYS A 135 8.68 0.26 -19.95
CA LYS A 135 9.04 1.30 -20.92
C LYS A 135 7.85 1.98 -21.59
N ALA A 136 6.78 1.22 -21.81
CA ALA A 136 5.53 1.76 -22.37
C ALA A 136 4.80 2.73 -21.40
N ASN A 137 4.96 2.51 -20.08
CA ASN A 137 4.27 3.29 -19.05
C ASN A 137 5.14 4.34 -18.35
N ILE A 138 6.48 4.23 -18.47
CA ILE A 138 7.44 5.20 -17.94
C ILE A 138 8.22 5.81 -19.13
N PRO A 139 7.68 6.87 -19.76
CA PRO A 139 8.27 7.45 -20.95
C PRO A 139 9.50 8.32 -20.63
N ALA A 140 9.61 8.87 -19.44
CA ALA A 140 10.76 9.68 -19.03
C ALA A 140 11.90 8.74 -18.57
N ARG A 141 13.01 8.74 -19.31
CA ARG A 141 14.13 7.84 -19.06
C ARG A 141 15.45 8.59 -19.08
N ILE A 142 16.34 8.19 -18.19
CA ILE A 142 17.70 8.73 -18.08
C ILE A 142 18.67 7.56 -18.17
N ALA A 143 19.69 7.70 -19.00
CA ALA A 143 20.85 6.81 -18.98
C ALA A 143 22.11 7.62 -18.66
N PHE A 144 22.81 7.21 -17.62
CA PHE A 144 24.19 7.61 -17.38
C PHE A 144 25.13 6.74 -18.22
N SER A 145 26.45 6.89 -18.04
CA SER A 145 27.44 6.08 -18.75
C SER A 145 27.24 4.60 -18.49
N VAL A 146 27.14 3.81 -19.56
CA VAL A 146 26.93 2.36 -19.53
C VAL A 146 28.10 1.66 -20.27
N ALA A 147 28.26 0.34 -20.03
CA ALA A 147 29.38 -0.42 -20.61
C ALA A 147 29.24 -0.68 -22.10
N SER A 148 28.00 -0.80 -22.62
CA SER A 148 27.78 -1.19 -24.01
C SER A 148 26.63 -0.43 -24.68
N SER A 149 26.61 -0.43 -26.02
CA SER A 149 25.49 0.11 -26.78
C SER A 149 24.22 -0.74 -26.65
N ILE A 150 24.31 -2.00 -26.20
CA ILE A 150 23.20 -2.86 -25.90
C ILE A 150 22.48 -2.31 -24.66
N ASP A 151 23.23 -1.98 -23.62
CA ASP A 151 22.69 -1.38 -22.38
C ASP A 151 21.99 -0.05 -22.67
N SER A 152 22.62 0.80 -23.53
CA SER A 152 22.01 2.05 -23.96
C SER A 152 20.65 1.82 -24.66
N ARG A 153 20.57 0.83 -25.57
CA ARG A 153 19.32 0.47 -26.23
C ARG A 153 18.30 -0.12 -25.28
N THR A 154 18.72 -0.88 -24.30
CA THR A 154 17.81 -1.43 -23.29
C THR A 154 17.10 -0.30 -22.54
N ILE A 155 17.79 0.78 -22.18
CA ILE A 155 17.23 1.92 -21.45
C ILE A 155 16.48 2.87 -22.40
N LEU A 156 17.13 3.32 -23.48
CA LEU A 156 16.69 4.46 -24.29
C LEU A 156 16.11 4.08 -25.68
N ASP A 157 16.10 2.79 -26.02
CA ASP A 157 15.79 2.28 -27.35
C ASP A 157 16.74 2.83 -28.46
N SER A 158 17.85 3.46 -28.05
CA SER A 158 18.85 4.07 -28.92
C SER A 158 20.27 3.92 -28.34
N PRO A 159 21.31 3.89 -29.20
CA PRO A 159 22.71 3.88 -28.75
C PRO A 159 23.11 5.29 -28.29
N GLY A 160 24.23 5.38 -27.55
CA GLY A 160 24.90 6.66 -27.24
C GLY A 160 25.30 6.80 -25.76
N ALA A 161 24.65 6.12 -24.84
CA ALA A 161 24.99 6.21 -23.42
C ALA A 161 26.35 5.60 -23.10
N GLU A 162 26.85 4.66 -23.95
CA GLU A 162 28.19 4.08 -23.87
C GLU A 162 29.30 5.09 -24.18
N LYS A 163 28.95 6.27 -24.71
CA LYS A 163 29.90 7.35 -25.06
C LYS A 163 29.93 8.48 -24.04
N LEU A 164 29.14 8.37 -22.97
CA LEU A 164 29.07 9.36 -21.91
C LEU A 164 30.34 9.34 -21.05
N LEU A 165 30.68 10.51 -20.53
CA LEU A 165 31.95 10.72 -19.81
C LEU A 165 31.85 10.42 -18.29
N GLY A 166 30.67 10.07 -17.80
CA GLY A 166 30.41 9.91 -16.35
C GLY A 166 30.22 11.22 -15.60
N ARG A 167 30.21 11.16 -14.26
CA ARG A 167 30.06 12.32 -13.36
C ARG A 167 28.85 13.22 -13.67
N GLY A 168 27.71 12.60 -13.94
CA GLY A 168 26.47 13.32 -14.22
C GLY A 168 26.23 13.64 -15.70
N ASP A 169 27.14 13.25 -16.61
CA ASP A 169 26.89 13.28 -18.06
C ASP A 169 25.84 12.21 -18.39
N MET A 170 24.70 12.60 -18.95
CA MET A 170 23.54 11.72 -19.14
C MET A 170 22.83 11.97 -20.47
N LEU A 171 22.09 10.96 -20.92
CA LEU A 171 21.09 11.07 -21.97
C LEU A 171 19.70 11.05 -21.33
N PHE A 172 18.88 12.03 -21.66
CA PHE A 172 17.51 12.20 -21.20
C PHE A 172 16.54 12.04 -22.35
N LEU A 173 15.51 11.21 -22.15
CA LEU A 173 14.45 10.95 -23.14
C LEU A 173 13.09 11.12 -22.45
N THR A 174 12.14 11.77 -23.13
CA THR A 174 10.74 11.89 -22.75
C THR A 174 9.83 11.57 -23.96
N ALA A 175 8.52 11.44 -23.75
CA ALA A 175 7.58 11.09 -24.82
C ALA A 175 7.52 12.11 -25.96
N ASP A 176 7.82 13.36 -25.69
CA ASP A 176 7.79 14.49 -26.65
C ASP A 176 9.13 14.65 -27.40
N LEU A 177 10.18 13.95 -27.00
CA LEU A 177 11.48 13.99 -27.64
C LEU A 177 11.64 12.84 -28.64
N SER A 178 11.93 13.16 -29.89
CA SER A 178 12.23 12.17 -30.94
C SER A 178 13.62 11.54 -30.81
N LYS A 179 14.53 12.19 -30.06
CA LYS A 179 15.89 11.73 -29.80
C LYS A 179 16.30 12.10 -28.38
N PRO A 180 17.14 11.31 -27.71
CA PRO A 180 17.66 11.65 -26.41
C PRO A 180 18.44 12.98 -26.42
N LEU A 181 18.20 13.81 -25.42
CA LEU A 181 18.93 15.04 -25.17
C LEU A 181 20.11 14.75 -24.23
N ARG A 182 21.33 15.17 -24.60
CA ARG A 182 22.49 15.06 -23.73
C ARG A 182 22.52 16.21 -22.74
N ILE A 183 22.58 15.90 -21.46
CA ILE A 183 22.56 16.87 -20.36
C ILE A 183 23.74 16.59 -19.43
N GLN A 184 24.44 17.64 -19.00
CA GLN A 184 25.41 17.55 -17.93
C GLN A 184 24.71 17.85 -16.61
N GLY A 185 24.51 16.81 -15.77
CA GLY A 185 24.04 16.96 -14.40
C GLY A 185 25.12 17.50 -13.47
N ALA A 186 24.70 18.12 -12.38
CA ALA A 186 25.62 18.50 -11.32
C ALA A 186 26.13 17.23 -10.60
N PHE A 187 27.40 17.18 -10.31
CA PHE A 187 27.96 16.18 -9.39
C PHE A 187 27.72 16.64 -7.96
N VAL A 188 27.16 15.77 -7.14
CA VAL A 188 26.95 16.00 -5.70
C VAL A 188 27.78 14.97 -4.94
N SER A 189 28.65 15.44 -4.06
CA SER A 189 29.49 14.56 -3.24
C SER A 189 28.71 13.98 -2.05
N GLU A 190 29.23 12.90 -1.50
CA GLU A 190 28.65 12.27 -0.30
C GLU A 190 28.68 13.23 0.91
N GLU A 191 29.72 14.04 1.04
CA GLU A 191 29.81 15.05 2.10
C GLU A 191 28.73 16.13 1.95
N GLU A 192 28.42 16.54 0.74
CA GLU A 192 27.36 17.52 0.48
C GLU A 192 26.01 16.91 0.83
N MET A 193 25.74 15.65 0.42
CA MET A 193 24.51 14.95 0.81
C MET A 193 24.38 14.84 2.33
N LYS A 194 25.43 14.43 3.04
CA LYS A 194 25.43 14.33 4.50
C LYS A 194 25.13 15.67 5.17
N ARG A 195 25.68 16.76 4.68
CA ARG A 195 25.41 18.13 5.21
C ARG A 195 23.93 18.52 5.04
N VAL A 196 23.36 18.27 3.85
CA VAL A 196 21.95 18.55 3.58
C VAL A 196 21.04 17.71 4.47
N VAL A 197 21.30 16.41 4.55
CA VAL A 197 20.52 15.50 5.39
C VAL A 197 20.61 15.88 6.87
N ALA A 198 21.80 16.22 7.37
CA ALA A 198 21.99 16.66 8.75
C ALA A 198 21.20 17.94 9.06
N HIS A 199 21.19 18.92 8.13
CA HIS A 199 20.42 20.14 8.27
C HIS A 199 18.91 19.86 8.34
N ILE A 200 18.38 19.03 7.43
CA ILE A 200 16.95 18.71 7.40
C ILE A 200 16.51 17.92 8.64
N LYS A 201 17.36 17.05 9.18
CA LYS A 201 17.07 16.26 10.40
C LYS A 201 16.99 17.12 11.66
N SER A 202 17.63 18.29 11.68
CA SER A 202 17.68 19.15 12.88
C SER A 202 16.33 19.79 13.21
N ASP A 203 15.42 19.91 12.23
CA ASP A 203 14.23 20.74 12.38
C ASP A 203 13.01 19.98 12.92
N THR A 204 12.81 18.75 12.50
CA THR A 204 11.61 17.98 12.88
C THR A 204 11.89 16.47 12.84
N ALA A 205 11.40 15.74 13.84
CA ALA A 205 11.46 14.28 13.84
C ALA A 205 10.52 13.68 12.78
N PRO A 206 10.90 12.58 12.10
CA PRO A 206 10.04 11.92 11.15
C PRO A 206 8.82 11.31 11.84
N GLN A 207 7.66 11.41 11.19
CA GLN A 207 6.45 10.71 11.56
C GLN A 207 6.27 9.53 10.61
N TYR A 208 6.65 8.35 11.06
CA TYR A 208 6.54 7.13 10.27
C TYR A 208 5.15 6.51 10.36
N ASP A 209 4.68 5.99 9.25
CA ASP A 209 3.45 5.19 9.14
C ASP A 209 3.83 3.71 9.00
N GLU A 210 3.60 2.94 10.06
CA GLU A 210 3.93 1.52 10.09
C GLU A 210 3.06 0.68 9.15
N SER A 211 1.88 1.18 8.78
CA SER A 211 0.97 0.48 7.86
C SER A 211 1.56 0.25 6.47
N ILE A 212 2.54 1.10 6.06
CA ILE A 212 3.20 1.02 4.74
C ILE A 212 3.95 -0.29 4.55
N VAL A 213 4.57 -0.79 5.61
CA VAL A 213 5.40 -2.01 5.58
C VAL A 213 4.76 -3.18 6.31
N ALA A 214 3.55 -3.00 6.86
CA ALA A 214 2.79 -4.08 7.44
C ALA A 214 2.44 -5.11 6.36
N LYS A 215 2.54 -6.39 6.67
CA LYS A 215 2.07 -7.45 5.76
C LYS A 215 0.58 -7.25 5.54
N SER A 216 0.21 -6.69 4.39
CA SER A 216 -1.17 -6.71 3.94
C SER A 216 -1.54 -8.16 3.67
N GLY A 217 -2.44 -8.71 4.44
CA GLY A 217 -3.15 -9.92 4.08
C GLY A 217 -3.68 -9.72 2.65
N SER A 218 -3.43 -10.69 1.79
CA SER A 218 -3.80 -10.84 0.39
C SER A 218 -4.85 -9.83 -0.10
N ILE A 219 -4.42 -8.79 -0.84
CA ILE A 219 -5.35 -7.93 -1.56
C ILE A 219 -5.59 -8.54 -2.94
N GLY A 220 -6.69 -9.24 -3.06
CA GLY A 220 -7.27 -9.68 -4.32
C GLY A 220 -8.75 -9.37 -4.33
N GLY A 221 -9.12 -8.30 -5.02
CA GLY A 221 -10.47 -8.11 -5.58
C GLY A 221 -11.49 -7.35 -4.76
N THR A 222 -11.93 -6.22 -5.33
CA THR A 222 -13.26 -5.55 -5.20
C THR A 222 -13.87 -5.33 -3.84
N SER A 223 -14.05 -4.05 -3.57
CA SER A 223 -14.91 -3.40 -2.58
C SER A 223 -15.98 -4.29 -1.94
N SER A 224 -15.93 -4.41 -0.63
CA SER A 224 -17.14 -4.34 0.18
C SER A 224 -16.86 -3.58 1.46
N MET A 225 -17.55 -2.45 1.60
CA MET A 225 -17.75 -1.72 2.86
C MET A 225 -18.36 -2.68 3.86
N PHE A 226 -17.77 -2.79 5.01
CA PHE A 226 -18.31 -2.87 6.37
C PHE A 226 -17.40 -3.67 7.30
N GLY A 227 -16.93 -3.01 8.35
CA GLY A 227 -16.82 -3.53 9.71
C GLY A 227 -15.68 -4.47 10.05
N GLY A 228 -14.72 -3.95 10.75
CA GLY A 228 -13.87 -4.41 11.83
C GLY A 228 -13.78 -5.91 12.17
N GLY A 229 -12.54 -6.40 12.28
CA GLY A 229 -12.22 -7.66 12.91
C GLY A 229 -11.00 -8.30 12.26
N SER A 230 -9.90 -8.31 12.98
CA SER A 230 -8.70 -9.05 12.64
C SER A 230 -8.97 -10.56 12.63
N ASP A 231 -9.14 -11.15 11.47
CA ASP A 231 -9.11 -12.59 11.31
C ASP A 231 -8.32 -12.92 10.01
N ASP A 232 -7.30 -13.75 10.13
CA ASP A 232 -6.34 -14.13 9.07
C ASP A 232 -6.94 -15.16 8.09
N ARG A 233 -8.26 -15.16 7.91
CA ARG A 233 -9.05 -16.11 7.12
C ARG A 233 -9.33 -15.62 5.71
N ASP A 234 -9.46 -16.55 4.75
CA ASP A 234 -9.84 -16.25 3.36
C ASP A 234 -11.18 -15.48 3.30
N ASP A 235 -11.26 -14.41 2.48
CA ASP A 235 -12.46 -13.57 2.32
C ASP A 235 -13.74 -14.35 2.02
N LEU A 236 -13.61 -15.55 1.43
CA LEU A 236 -14.72 -16.46 1.13
C LEU A 236 -15.02 -17.46 2.27
N PHE A 237 -14.30 -17.36 3.40
CA PHE A 237 -14.44 -18.30 4.51
C PHE A 237 -15.88 -18.34 5.06
N ASN A 238 -16.49 -17.19 5.29
CA ASN A 238 -17.85 -17.12 5.83
C ASN A 238 -18.90 -17.64 4.82
N GLU A 239 -18.72 -17.34 3.53
CA GLU A 239 -19.60 -17.84 2.48
C GLU A 239 -19.42 -19.36 2.29
N ALA A 240 -18.18 -19.85 2.30
CA ALA A 240 -17.85 -21.26 2.25
C ALA A 240 -18.41 -22.02 3.46
N ARG A 241 -18.30 -21.44 4.68
CA ARG A 241 -18.88 -21.98 5.92
C ARG A 241 -20.40 -22.15 5.78
N SER A 242 -21.10 -21.14 5.31
CA SER A 242 -22.55 -21.16 5.12
C SER A 242 -22.96 -22.27 4.15
N ILE A 243 -22.26 -22.42 3.01
CA ILE A 243 -22.50 -23.46 2.01
C ILE A 243 -22.26 -24.86 2.58
N VAL A 244 -21.20 -25.05 3.37
CA VAL A 244 -20.86 -26.35 3.98
C VAL A 244 -21.89 -26.75 5.03
N ILE A 245 -22.31 -25.83 5.88
CA ILE A 245 -23.33 -26.07 6.92
C ILE A 245 -24.69 -26.37 6.27
N GLU A 246 -25.11 -25.57 5.27
CA GLU A 246 -26.39 -25.75 4.57
C GLU A 246 -26.44 -27.08 3.81
N SER A 247 -25.33 -27.46 3.18
CA SER A 247 -25.27 -28.72 2.39
C SER A 247 -25.04 -29.98 3.21
N GLY A 248 -24.55 -29.83 4.47
CA GLY A 248 -24.14 -30.94 5.33
C GLY A 248 -22.95 -31.75 4.77
N LYS A 249 -22.24 -31.21 3.79
CA LYS A 249 -21.09 -31.86 3.14
C LYS A 249 -19.95 -30.89 2.91
N ALA A 250 -18.76 -31.22 3.42
CA ALA A 250 -17.55 -30.46 3.23
C ALA A 250 -16.66 -31.12 2.17
N SER A 251 -16.72 -30.64 0.92
CA SER A 251 -15.86 -31.14 -0.15
C SER A 251 -15.35 -30.01 -1.04
N ALA A 252 -14.08 -30.13 -1.49
CA ALA A 252 -13.47 -29.17 -2.40
C ALA A 252 -14.29 -28.98 -3.70
N SER A 253 -14.85 -30.05 -4.25
CA SER A 253 -15.67 -30.00 -5.44
C SER A 253 -17.01 -29.25 -5.26
N LEU A 254 -17.58 -29.26 -4.05
CA LEU A 254 -18.75 -28.47 -3.71
C LEU A 254 -18.41 -26.99 -3.69
N LEU A 255 -17.34 -26.62 -2.99
CA LEU A 255 -16.88 -25.23 -2.88
C LEU A 255 -16.43 -24.67 -4.23
N GLN A 256 -15.69 -25.44 -5.04
CA GLN A 256 -15.33 -25.03 -6.40
C GLN A 256 -16.55 -24.64 -7.23
N ARG A 257 -17.59 -25.47 -7.20
CA ARG A 257 -18.80 -25.28 -8.02
C ARG A 257 -19.65 -24.12 -7.50
N ARG A 258 -19.79 -23.96 -6.20
CA ARG A 258 -20.63 -22.92 -5.57
C ARG A 258 -19.97 -21.54 -5.57
N LEU A 259 -18.68 -21.49 -5.19
CA LEU A 259 -17.90 -20.25 -5.08
C LEU A 259 -17.15 -19.90 -6.38
N LYS A 260 -17.17 -20.77 -7.40
CA LYS A 260 -16.42 -20.60 -8.66
C LYS A 260 -14.92 -20.38 -8.45
N VAL A 261 -14.32 -21.05 -7.49
CA VAL A 261 -12.91 -20.98 -7.15
C VAL A 261 -12.11 -22.17 -7.67
N GLY A 262 -10.78 -22.05 -7.77
CA GLY A 262 -9.90 -23.15 -8.13
C GLY A 262 -9.76 -24.18 -7.00
N TYR A 263 -9.32 -25.42 -7.36
CA TYR A 263 -9.18 -26.52 -6.41
C TYR A 263 -8.29 -26.18 -5.21
N ALA A 264 -7.15 -25.53 -5.44
CA ALA A 264 -6.21 -25.16 -4.38
C ALA A 264 -6.82 -24.19 -3.34
N ARG A 265 -7.68 -23.24 -3.79
CA ARG A 265 -8.37 -22.32 -2.88
C ARG A 265 -9.49 -23.00 -2.12
N ALA A 266 -10.25 -23.89 -2.80
CA ALA A 266 -11.29 -24.67 -2.15
C ALA A 266 -10.73 -25.62 -1.08
N ALA A 267 -9.58 -26.24 -1.34
CA ALA A 267 -8.89 -27.08 -0.36
C ALA A 267 -8.43 -26.26 0.88
N ARG A 268 -7.83 -25.08 0.65
CA ARG A 268 -7.40 -24.18 1.75
C ARG A 268 -8.59 -23.75 2.62
N LEU A 269 -9.72 -23.40 2.03
CA LEU A 269 -10.92 -23.05 2.78
C LEU A 269 -11.41 -24.21 3.66
N LEU A 270 -11.29 -25.44 3.20
CA LEU A 270 -11.61 -26.63 4.01
C LEU A 270 -10.60 -26.84 5.15
N ASP A 271 -9.32 -26.56 4.92
CA ASP A 271 -8.29 -26.65 5.94
C ASP A 271 -8.48 -25.57 7.02
N GLU A 272 -8.81 -24.33 6.64
CA GLU A 272 -9.18 -23.27 7.58
C GLU A 272 -10.45 -23.59 8.39
N MET A 273 -11.42 -24.29 7.80
CA MET A 273 -12.61 -24.76 8.52
C MET A 273 -12.29 -25.92 9.47
N GLU A 274 -11.33 -26.77 9.14
CA GLU A 274 -10.83 -27.81 10.05
C GLU A 274 -10.14 -27.18 11.26
N GLU A 275 -9.25 -26.19 11.03
CA GLU A 275 -8.61 -25.43 12.11
C GLU A 275 -9.63 -24.70 13.00
N ALA A 276 -10.73 -24.22 12.40
CA ALA A 276 -11.83 -23.59 13.11
C ALA A 276 -12.78 -24.59 13.81
N GLY A 277 -12.55 -25.91 13.68
CA GLY A 277 -13.37 -26.94 14.28
C GLY A 277 -14.78 -27.09 13.65
N ILE A 278 -14.99 -26.58 12.45
CA ILE A 278 -16.29 -26.64 11.74
C ILE A 278 -16.43 -27.96 10.95
N VAL A 279 -15.32 -28.46 10.45
CA VAL A 279 -15.26 -29.72 9.71
C VAL A 279 -14.20 -30.65 10.27
N GLY A 280 -14.39 -31.95 10.06
CA GLY A 280 -13.44 -32.98 10.49
C GLY A 280 -12.23 -33.10 9.57
N PRO A 281 -11.23 -33.90 9.96
CA PRO A 281 -10.01 -34.10 9.22
C PRO A 281 -10.25 -34.74 7.86
N ALA A 282 -9.31 -34.53 6.92
CA ALA A 282 -9.37 -35.11 5.59
C ALA A 282 -9.28 -36.64 5.62
N ASP A 283 -10.28 -37.34 5.07
CA ASP A 283 -10.26 -38.79 4.86
C ASP A 283 -10.24 -39.12 3.36
N GLY A 284 -9.08 -38.97 2.74
CA GLY A 284 -8.86 -39.23 1.32
C GLY A 284 -9.72 -38.35 0.41
N ALA A 285 -10.47 -39.00 -0.52
CA ALA A 285 -11.33 -38.30 -1.48
C ALA A 285 -12.79 -38.12 -1.00
N LYS A 286 -13.12 -38.54 0.20
CA LYS A 286 -14.47 -38.41 0.77
C LYS A 286 -14.74 -37.00 1.25
N PRO A 287 -15.99 -36.50 1.23
CA PRO A 287 -16.36 -35.26 1.89
C PRO A 287 -16.05 -35.34 3.40
N ARG A 288 -15.47 -34.29 3.96
CA ARG A 288 -15.20 -34.21 5.41
C ARG A 288 -16.52 -34.11 6.19
N GLU A 289 -16.55 -34.61 7.39
CA GLU A 289 -17.68 -34.52 8.30
C GLU A 289 -17.90 -33.07 8.75
N VAL A 290 -19.16 -32.64 8.87
CA VAL A 290 -19.49 -31.26 9.29
C VAL A 290 -19.99 -31.30 10.73
N PHE A 291 -19.36 -30.54 11.63
CA PHE A 291 -19.77 -30.43 13.02
C PHE A 291 -20.77 -29.29 13.17
N THR A 292 -22.03 -29.64 13.52
CA THR A 292 -23.13 -28.69 13.66
C THR A 292 -23.25 -28.11 15.07
N ASP A 293 -22.48 -28.57 16.04
CA ASP A 293 -22.60 -28.19 17.46
C ASP A 293 -22.08 -26.77 17.78
N HIS A 294 -21.51 -26.05 16.84
CA HIS A 294 -21.08 -24.66 17.04
C HIS A 294 -22.11 -23.60 16.63
N LEU A 295 -23.39 -23.98 16.50
CA LEU A 295 -24.52 -23.06 16.38
C LEU A 295 -25.07 -22.66 17.76
N MET A 296 -24.22 -22.15 18.67
CA MET A 296 -24.73 -21.39 19.82
C MET A 296 -25.01 -19.97 19.33
N PRO A 297 -26.25 -19.45 19.48
CA PRO A 297 -26.51 -18.04 19.23
C PRO A 297 -25.70 -17.20 20.22
N GLU A 298 -25.17 -16.08 19.77
CA GLU A 298 -24.54 -15.09 20.65
C GLU A 298 -25.52 -14.71 21.76
N PRO A 299 -25.04 -14.53 23.03
CA PRO A 299 -25.92 -14.12 24.11
C PRO A 299 -26.47 -12.72 23.79
N GLU A 300 -27.77 -12.64 23.63
CA GLU A 300 -28.51 -11.39 23.63
C GLU A 300 -28.15 -10.61 24.89
N ASN A 301 -27.71 -9.40 24.69
CA ASN A 301 -27.33 -8.45 25.71
C ASN A 301 -28.62 -8.07 26.51
N GLU A 302 -28.98 -8.87 27.53
CA GLU A 302 -30.05 -8.53 28.48
C GLU A 302 -29.62 -7.28 29.27
N MET A 303 -30.29 -6.20 29.00
CA MET A 303 -30.28 -5.03 29.88
C MET A 303 -30.89 -5.39 31.22
N PRO A 304 -30.31 -5.03 32.36
CA PRO A 304 -30.88 -5.34 33.67
C PRO A 304 -32.17 -4.54 33.91
N ILE A 305 -33.25 -5.28 34.07
CA ILE A 305 -34.52 -4.76 34.52
C ILE A 305 -34.36 -4.38 36.00
N SER A 306 -34.43 -3.09 36.32
CA SER A 306 -34.49 -2.58 37.67
C SER A 306 -35.83 -2.97 38.34
N GLU A 307 -35.73 -3.69 39.43
CA GLU A 307 -36.82 -4.09 40.32
C GLU A 307 -37.65 -2.90 40.77
N GLN A 308 -38.94 -2.93 40.39
CA GLN A 308 -39.98 -2.26 41.15
C GLN A 308 -40.30 -3.10 42.37
N ARG A 309 -40.08 -2.57 43.55
CA ARG A 309 -40.77 -3.00 44.77
C ARG A 309 -41.52 -1.83 45.39
N MET A 310 -42.81 -2.11 45.56
CA MET A 310 -43.82 -1.34 46.31
C MET A 310 -43.39 -1.06 47.76
N GLY A 311 -43.74 0.09 48.24
CA GLY A 311 -43.76 0.43 49.67
C GLY A 311 -44.68 1.61 49.92
N VAL A 312 -45.83 1.28 50.43
CA VAL A 312 -46.93 2.13 50.90
C VAL A 312 -46.50 3.07 52.04
N GLY A 313 -47.06 4.29 52.10
CA GLY A 313 -47.22 5.00 53.40
C GLY A 313 -46.88 6.49 53.40
N ASP A 314 -47.86 7.28 53.19
CA ASP A 314 -48.47 8.33 54.00
C ASP A 314 -47.72 9.66 54.33
N ARG A 315 -48.41 10.70 53.89
CA ARG A 315 -48.73 11.97 54.56
C ARG A 315 -47.72 13.12 54.69
N LYS A 316 -48.29 14.20 54.17
CA LYS A 316 -48.31 15.58 54.66
C LYS A 316 -47.13 16.53 54.46
N SER A 317 -47.44 17.49 53.60
CA SER A 317 -47.66 18.93 54.03
C SER A 317 -46.35 19.73 54.25
N THR A 318 -46.13 20.73 53.52
CA THR A 318 -46.27 22.18 53.74
C THR A 318 -45.16 22.95 52.99
N ARG A 319 -45.67 23.78 52.10
CA ARG A 319 -45.40 25.22 51.90
C ARG A 319 -43.99 25.81 52.03
N LEU A 320 -43.81 26.59 51.04
CA LEU A 320 -43.39 28.02 51.04
C LEU A 320 -41.92 28.34 50.71
N ASN A 321 -41.88 29.06 49.64
CA ASN A 321 -41.33 30.42 49.42
C ASN A 321 -39.82 30.54 49.12
N SER A 322 -39.71 31.09 48.01
CA SER A 322 -39.30 32.45 47.60
C SER A 322 -37.80 32.72 47.55
N SER A 323 -37.43 33.06 46.37
CA SER A 323 -36.92 34.37 45.93
C SER A 323 -35.44 34.68 46.06
N HIS A 324 -35.07 35.30 44.99
CA HIS A 324 -34.01 36.33 44.75
C HIS A 324 -32.59 35.86 44.53
N VAL A 325 -32.09 36.19 43.37
CA VAL A 325 -31.65 37.44 42.72
C VAL A 325 -30.10 37.57 42.79
N SER A 326 -29.55 37.76 41.58
CA SER A 326 -28.36 38.51 41.16
C SER A 326 -27.04 38.24 41.92
N GLU A 327 -26.00 38.03 41.21
CA GLU A 327 -25.23 38.94 40.32
C GLU A 327 -24.48 38.15 39.24
#